data_1daae929e8907bfe17de3b638272ac30
#
_entry.id   1daae929e8907bfe17de3b638272ac30
#
_cell.length_a   1.000
_cell.length_b   1.000
_cell.length_c   1.000
_cell.angle_alpha   90.00
_cell.angle_beta   90.00
_cell.angle_gamma   90.00
#
_symmetry.space_group_name_H-M   'P 1'
#
loop_
_entity.id
_entity.type
_entity.pdbx_description
1 polymer ?
#
loop_
_entity_poly.entity_id
_entity_poly.type
_entity_poly.pdbx_seq_one_letter_code
_entity_poly.pdbx_strand_id
1 'polypeptide(L)'
;MWLYLYLGMAVFLSVESKPLNKGTHNKLLVISFDGFRWDYDQDVDTPHMDKLVVDGVKAKYITPPAITMTSPSHFTTITGRWIEDHGVVHNMMFNSTTHQKVVHKATLKRSEWWDNGALPLWITAQNQGLKTGSFFFPGGAANYSGQSVNRVVVEETGLQDDNETEWQQNIDTVLSWFTKEDFDFVTLYYGEPDNVGHAKGPDHPDRKTIIKQIDRTIGYLREAIQRDGLTENLNIIITSDHGMTTVKKRPLVDEIILSKYLNFFNLVYFELLDYGGFGMITPKKGKEQQVYDALMKAPNLTVYKKEDMPENFHLSKNDRMQPIIVIADLGFNLNSRFIVYVNKGDHGFHMDEMDMKTIFRAFGPDFKKSYLSEPFDSVHIYPLMCKLLQIDPAPNNGSLSVTEGMLVQNGGRRNQMSLGVLASIFVYILFVM
;
A
#
# COMPACT_ATOMS: atom_id res chain seq x y z
N MET A 1 47.28 -27.23 -38.07
CA MET A 1 46.75 -26.03 -37.44
C MET A 1 45.24 -26.19 -37.38
N TRP A 2 44.71 -26.67 -36.23
CA TRP A 2 43.32 -27.07 -36.07
C TRP A 2 42.58 -25.94 -35.34
N LEU A 3 41.53 -25.43 -35.97
CA LEU A 3 40.66 -24.39 -35.43
C LEU A 3 39.52 -25.11 -34.66
N TYR A 4 39.42 -24.92 -33.35
CA TYR A 4 38.27 -25.39 -32.56
C TYR A 4 37.20 -24.31 -32.54
N LEU A 5 36.08 -24.58 -33.19
CA LEU A 5 34.85 -23.80 -33.04
C LEU A 5 34.15 -24.28 -31.76
N TYR A 6 34.03 -23.40 -30.77
CA TYR A 6 33.12 -23.58 -29.63
C TYR A 6 31.74 -23.05 -30.02
N LEU A 7 30.81 -23.94 -30.28
CA LEU A 7 29.39 -23.61 -30.31
C LEU A 7 28.85 -23.53 -28.88
N GLY A 8 28.65 -22.33 -28.36
CA GLY A 8 27.95 -22.09 -27.11
C GLY A 8 26.43 -22.32 -27.30
N MET A 9 25.94 -23.43 -26.83
CA MET A 9 24.50 -23.73 -26.80
C MET A 9 23.89 -23.00 -25.58
N ALA A 10 23.27 -21.83 -25.79
CA ALA A 10 22.48 -21.16 -24.78
C ALA A 10 21.18 -21.94 -24.59
N VAL A 11 21.07 -22.68 -23.50
CA VAL A 11 19.81 -23.31 -23.10
C VAL A 11 18.94 -22.23 -22.47
N PHE A 12 18.00 -21.70 -23.23
CA PHE A 12 16.89 -20.94 -22.71
C PHE A 12 15.95 -21.93 -21.97
N LEU A 13 16.05 -21.99 -20.64
CA LEU A 13 15.01 -22.59 -19.81
C LEU A 13 13.83 -21.61 -19.83
N SER A 14 12.88 -21.83 -20.74
CA SER A 14 11.56 -21.28 -20.63
C SER A 14 10.90 -21.93 -19.41
N VAL A 15 10.77 -21.16 -18.33
CA VAL A 15 9.89 -21.56 -17.23
C VAL A 15 8.46 -21.40 -17.77
N GLU A 16 7.91 -22.48 -18.31
CA GLU A 16 6.47 -22.56 -18.57
C GLU A 16 5.76 -22.47 -17.22
N SER A 17 5.18 -21.30 -16.92
CA SER A 17 4.22 -21.18 -15.84
C SER A 17 3.06 -22.13 -16.14
N LYS A 18 2.87 -23.15 -15.29
CA LYS A 18 1.69 -24.00 -15.39
C LYS A 18 0.44 -23.13 -15.30
N PRO A 19 -0.50 -23.21 -16.25
CA PRO A 19 -1.76 -22.49 -16.12
C PRO A 19 -2.44 -22.94 -14.83
N LEU A 20 -2.75 -21.97 -13.94
CA LEU A 20 -3.56 -22.22 -12.74
C LEU A 20 -4.89 -22.84 -13.17
N ASN A 21 -5.30 -23.90 -12.46
CA ASN A 21 -6.63 -24.44 -12.63
C ASN A 21 -7.64 -23.37 -12.22
N LYS A 22 -8.26 -22.68 -13.18
CA LYS A 22 -9.36 -21.75 -12.92
C LYS A 22 -10.42 -22.45 -12.07
N GLY A 23 -10.68 -21.92 -10.87
CA GLY A 23 -11.70 -22.42 -9.97
C GLY A 23 -11.21 -23.04 -8.65
N THR A 24 -9.90 -23.02 -8.35
CA THR A 24 -9.36 -23.59 -7.11
C THR A 24 -9.13 -22.55 -6.00
N HIS A 25 -9.11 -21.25 -6.32
CA HIS A 25 -8.91 -20.14 -5.38
C HIS A 25 -10.18 -19.30 -5.22
N ASN A 26 -10.31 -18.65 -4.06
CA ASN A 26 -11.32 -17.65 -3.84
C ASN A 26 -10.86 -16.29 -4.42
N LYS A 27 -11.81 -15.47 -4.80
CA LYS A 27 -11.57 -14.11 -5.30
C LYS A 27 -11.09 -13.19 -4.16
N LEU A 28 -10.44 -12.08 -4.50
CA LEU A 28 -9.93 -11.13 -3.51
C LEU A 28 -10.27 -9.69 -3.88
N LEU A 29 -10.87 -8.96 -2.95
CA LEU A 29 -11.04 -7.52 -2.99
C LEU A 29 -10.21 -6.87 -1.87
N VAL A 30 -9.36 -5.91 -2.23
CA VAL A 30 -8.61 -5.09 -1.29
C VAL A 30 -9.17 -3.68 -1.32
N ILE A 31 -9.59 -3.17 -0.17
CA ILE A 31 -10.09 -1.81 0.00
C ILE A 31 -9.10 -1.03 0.86
N SER A 32 -8.69 0.14 0.40
CA SER A 32 -7.90 1.09 1.18
C SER A 32 -8.71 2.35 1.43
N PHE A 33 -8.82 2.74 2.72
CA PHE A 33 -9.31 4.04 3.15
C PHE A 33 -8.10 4.89 3.54
N ASP A 34 -7.82 5.96 2.80
CA ASP A 34 -6.65 6.80 3.00
C ASP A 34 -6.65 7.46 4.38
N GLY A 35 -5.51 7.46 5.05
CA GLY A 35 -5.31 8.15 6.32
C GLY A 35 -6.11 7.60 7.50
N PHE A 36 -6.57 6.33 7.45
CA PHE A 36 -7.35 5.74 8.54
C PHE A 36 -6.43 5.31 9.68
N ARG A 37 -6.23 6.20 10.66
CA ARG A 37 -5.44 5.93 11.86
C ARG A 37 -6.02 4.77 12.67
N TRP A 38 -5.16 3.96 13.24
CA TRP A 38 -5.47 2.68 13.90
C TRP A 38 -6.54 2.74 15.01
N ASP A 39 -6.72 3.91 15.64
CA ASP A 39 -7.61 4.15 16.77
C ASP A 39 -8.90 4.92 16.42
N TYR A 40 -9.13 5.25 15.15
CA TYR A 40 -10.27 6.07 14.74
C TYR A 40 -11.64 5.40 14.97
N ASP A 41 -11.68 4.08 15.07
CA ASP A 41 -12.87 3.31 15.40
C ASP A 41 -13.13 3.21 16.93
N GLN A 42 -12.21 3.72 17.78
CA GLN A 42 -12.34 3.58 19.23
C GLN A 42 -13.15 4.69 19.90
N ASP A 43 -13.28 5.85 19.27
CA ASP A 43 -14.03 7.00 19.77
C ASP A 43 -15.30 7.32 18.97
N VAL A 44 -15.74 6.37 18.14
CA VAL A 44 -16.90 6.43 17.26
C VAL A 44 -17.63 5.10 17.29
N ASP A 45 -18.97 5.15 17.31
CA ASP A 45 -19.78 3.95 17.16
C ASP A 45 -19.71 3.42 15.72
N THR A 46 -19.12 2.22 15.56
CA THR A 46 -18.82 1.57 14.28
C THR A 46 -19.30 0.12 14.26
N PRO A 47 -20.62 -0.13 14.35
CA PRO A 47 -21.18 -1.48 14.54
C PRO A 47 -20.85 -2.45 13.39
N HIS A 48 -20.68 -1.96 12.16
CA HIS A 48 -20.33 -2.82 11.03
C HIS A 48 -18.85 -3.22 11.05
N MET A 49 -17.95 -2.30 11.43
CA MET A 49 -16.53 -2.60 11.62
C MET A 49 -16.32 -3.54 12.83
N ASP A 50 -17.06 -3.35 13.92
CA ASP A 50 -17.03 -4.23 15.09
C ASP A 50 -17.47 -5.65 14.72
N LYS A 51 -18.48 -5.77 13.88
CA LYS A 51 -18.92 -7.06 13.37
C LYS A 51 -17.87 -7.77 12.53
N LEU A 52 -17.00 -7.04 11.80
CA LEU A 52 -15.86 -7.63 11.08
C LEU A 52 -14.87 -8.29 12.05
N VAL A 53 -14.71 -7.76 13.25
CA VAL A 53 -13.83 -8.39 14.28
C VAL A 53 -14.35 -9.76 14.67
N VAL A 54 -15.66 -9.93 14.75
CA VAL A 54 -16.30 -11.21 15.09
C VAL A 54 -16.28 -12.17 13.90
N ASP A 55 -16.57 -11.68 12.72
CA ASP A 55 -16.72 -12.52 11.50
C ASP A 55 -15.38 -12.76 10.77
N GLY A 56 -14.28 -12.14 11.21
CA GLY A 56 -13.01 -12.18 10.51
C GLY A 56 -11.80 -11.92 11.42
N VAL A 57 -10.86 -11.17 10.88
CA VAL A 57 -9.56 -10.83 11.46
C VAL A 57 -9.46 -9.33 11.69
N LYS A 58 -8.89 -8.93 12.83
CA LYS A 58 -8.43 -7.58 13.12
C LYS A 58 -6.98 -7.63 13.56
N ALA A 59 -6.09 -6.79 13.00
CA ALA A 59 -4.82 -6.49 13.65
C ALA A 59 -5.02 -5.36 14.70
N LYS A 60 -4.21 -5.36 15.74
CA LYS A 60 -4.20 -4.24 16.71
C LYS A 60 -3.92 -2.93 15.98
N TYR A 61 -2.90 -2.94 15.14
CA TYR A 61 -2.55 -1.93 14.15
C TYR A 61 -1.57 -2.54 13.14
N ILE A 62 -1.30 -1.83 12.04
CA ILE A 62 -0.17 -2.14 11.17
C ILE A 62 0.75 -0.92 11.05
N THR A 63 2.03 -1.21 10.77
CA THR A 63 3.06 -0.18 10.60
C THR A 63 3.25 0.10 9.11
N PRO A 64 3.04 1.34 8.66
CA PRO A 64 3.39 1.74 7.28
C PRO A 64 4.92 1.80 7.11
N PRO A 65 5.43 1.90 5.86
CA PRO A 65 6.86 2.11 5.64
C PRO A 65 7.32 3.48 6.15
N ALA A 66 8.63 3.69 6.24
CA ALA A 66 9.27 4.83 6.90
C ALA A 66 8.83 6.21 6.41
N ILE A 67 8.45 6.36 5.13
CA ILE A 67 7.78 7.56 4.62
C ILE A 67 6.29 7.28 4.69
N THR A 68 5.63 7.74 5.72
CA THR A 68 4.20 7.52 5.98
C THR A 68 3.36 8.42 5.07
N MET A 69 3.44 8.17 3.77
CA MET A 69 2.75 8.91 2.70
C MET A 69 1.98 7.96 1.79
N THR A 70 0.94 8.46 1.15
CA THR A 70 -0.02 7.73 0.31
C THR A 70 0.65 6.83 -0.73
N SER A 71 1.41 7.41 -1.69
CA SER A 71 2.00 6.64 -2.80
C SER A 71 3.04 5.63 -2.35
N PRO A 72 4.04 5.98 -1.49
CA PRO A 72 5.00 5.01 -0.98
C PRO A 72 4.36 3.86 -0.22
N SER A 73 3.37 4.15 0.65
CA SER A 73 2.72 3.14 1.50
C SER A 73 1.83 2.20 0.69
N HIS A 74 1.02 2.73 -0.22
CA HIS A 74 0.20 1.89 -1.11
C HIS A 74 1.06 0.99 -1.99
N PHE A 75 2.19 1.52 -2.48
CA PHE A 75 3.05 0.73 -3.36
C PHE A 75 3.84 -0.33 -2.58
N THR A 76 4.22 -0.06 -1.31
CA THR A 76 4.73 -1.08 -0.39
C THR A 76 3.70 -2.21 -0.18
N THR A 77 2.45 -1.85 0.11
CA THR A 77 1.37 -2.82 0.34
C THR A 77 1.12 -3.71 -0.88
N ILE A 78 1.11 -3.14 -2.09
CA ILE A 78 0.73 -3.87 -3.31
C ILE A 78 1.90 -4.60 -3.98
N THR A 79 3.15 -4.29 -3.63
CA THR A 79 4.35 -4.94 -4.17
C THR A 79 5.05 -5.85 -3.16
N GLY A 80 4.76 -5.70 -1.86
CA GLY A 80 5.51 -6.36 -0.79
C GLY A 80 6.96 -5.94 -0.70
N ARG A 81 7.33 -4.78 -1.27
CA ARG A 81 8.71 -4.29 -1.27
C ARG A 81 8.83 -3.02 -0.45
N TRP A 82 10.00 -2.84 0.15
CA TRP A 82 10.32 -1.59 0.84
C TRP A 82 10.52 -0.43 -0.15
N ILE A 83 10.44 0.79 0.35
CA ILE A 83 10.56 2.01 -0.47
C ILE A 83 11.89 2.04 -1.24
N GLU A 84 12.99 1.60 -0.63
CA GLU A 84 14.30 1.54 -1.29
C GLU A 84 14.33 0.59 -2.48
N ASP A 85 13.50 -0.46 -2.46
CA ASP A 85 13.44 -1.47 -3.52
C ASP A 85 12.43 -1.11 -4.63
N HIS A 86 11.28 -0.51 -4.27
CA HIS A 86 10.27 -0.18 -5.29
C HIS A 86 10.42 1.25 -5.86
N GLY A 87 11.18 2.13 -5.22
CA GLY A 87 11.56 3.44 -5.72
C GLY A 87 10.48 4.51 -5.81
N VAL A 88 9.27 4.27 -5.31
CA VAL A 88 8.23 5.31 -5.14
C VAL A 88 8.48 5.97 -3.80
N VAL A 89 9.35 6.97 -3.79
CA VAL A 89 9.92 7.56 -2.57
C VAL A 89 9.16 8.79 -2.06
N HIS A 90 8.10 9.21 -2.74
CA HIS A 90 7.32 10.41 -2.37
C HIS A 90 5.97 10.44 -3.10
N ASN A 91 4.98 11.19 -2.60
CA ASN A 91 3.73 11.44 -3.30
C ASN A 91 3.94 12.26 -4.59
N MET A 92 4.89 13.18 -4.59
CA MET A 92 5.27 13.92 -5.80
C MET A 92 6.32 13.16 -6.60
N MET A 93 6.14 13.07 -7.91
CA MET A 93 7.22 12.71 -8.82
C MET A 93 8.17 13.90 -8.98
N PHE A 94 9.46 13.66 -8.99
CA PHE A 94 10.46 14.70 -9.15
C PHE A 94 11.68 14.22 -9.95
N ASN A 95 12.38 15.19 -10.50
CA ASN A 95 13.70 15.00 -11.10
C ASN A 95 14.62 16.09 -10.54
N SER A 96 15.55 15.70 -9.68
CA SER A 96 16.46 16.63 -9.01
C SER A 96 17.44 17.32 -9.95
N THR A 97 17.77 16.70 -11.11
CA THR A 97 18.67 17.28 -12.11
C THR A 97 18.00 18.39 -12.92
N THR A 98 16.76 18.19 -13.31
CA THR A 98 15.98 19.18 -14.09
C THR A 98 15.15 20.11 -13.21
N HIS A 99 15.13 19.91 -11.90
CA HIS A 99 14.31 20.61 -10.91
C HIS A 99 12.79 20.47 -11.14
N GLN A 100 12.38 19.47 -11.91
CA GLN A 100 10.97 19.23 -12.18
C GLN A 100 10.30 18.60 -10.95
N LYS A 101 9.12 19.11 -10.60
CA LYS A 101 8.22 18.53 -9.61
C LYS A 101 6.84 18.35 -10.23
N VAL A 102 6.22 17.19 -10.01
CA VAL A 102 4.89 16.86 -10.51
C VAL A 102 4.03 16.50 -9.29
N VAL A 103 2.93 17.20 -9.11
CA VAL A 103 2.02 17.02 -7.97
C VAL A 103 1.35 15.64 -7.96
N HIS A 104 0.98 15.14 -6.80
CA HIS A 104 0.50 13.78 -6.56
C HIS A 104 -0.55 13.32 -7.60
N LYS A 105 -1.68 14.01 -7.73
CA LYS A 105 -2.76 13.59 -8.67
C LYS A 105 -2.27 13.48 -10.13
N ALA A 106 -1.31 14.29 -10.54
CA ALA A 106 -0.72 14.21 -11.87
C ALA A 106 0.28 13.06 -12.06
N THR A 107 0.75 12.43 -10.96
CA THR A 107 1.66 11.28 -11.03
C THR A 107 0.95 9.96 -11.28
N LEU A 108 -0.35 9.85 -11.00
CA LEU A 108 -1.10 8.60 -11.01
C LEU A 108 -1.05 7.85 -12.35
N LYS A 109 -0.88 8.58 -13.47
CA LYS A 109 -0.76 8.02 -14.83
C LYS A 109 0.69 8.04 -15.38
N ARG A 110 1.68 8.36 -14.55
CA ARG A 110 3.08 8.54 -14.98
C ARG A 110 3.89 7.27 -14.74
N SER A 111 3.88 6.35 -15.70
CA SER A 111 4.56 5.04 -15.57
C SER A 111 6.04 5.18 -15.18
N GLU A 112 6.73 6.20 -15.62
CA GLU A 112 8.13 6.48 -15.28
C GLU A 112 8.35 6.73 -13.77
N TRP A 113 7.28 7.02 -13.02
CA TRP A 113 7.35 7.14 -11.56
C TRP A 113 7.17 5.80 -10.86
N TRP A 114 6.24 4.97 -11.35
CA TRP A 114 5.83 3.72 -10.74
C TRP A 114 6.62 2.51 -11.20
N ASP A 115 7.02 2.45 -12.47
CA ASP A 115 7.72 1.30 -13.06
C ASP A 115 9.23 1.36 -12.78
N ASN A 116 9.65 0.83 -11.64
CA ASN A 116 11.06 0.76 -11.20
C ASN A 116 11.50 -0.69 -10.96
N GLY A 117 10.89 -1.65 -11.65
CA GLY A 117 11.21 -3.07 -11.56
C GLY A 117 10.48 -3.83 -10.45
N ALA A 118 9.74 -3.16 -9.57
CA ALA A 118 8.84 -3.82 -8.62
C ALA A 118 7.48 -4.06 -9.30
N LEU A 119 7.02 -5.32 -9.32
CA LEU A 119 5.74 -5.67 -9.92
C LEU A 119 4.62 -5.58 -8.87
N PRO A 120 3.58 -4.76 -9.09
CA PRO A 120 2.40 -4.78 -8.24
C PRO A 120 1.61 -6.08 -8.42
N LEU A 121 0.83 -6.43 -7.40
CA LEU A 121 0.10 -7.71 -7.35
C LEU A 121 -0.79 -7.94 -8.56
N TRP A 122 -1.44 -6.91 -9.11
CA TRP A 122 -2.27 -7.06 -10.32
C TRP A 122 -1.48 -7.52 -11.54
N ILE A 123 -0.21 -7.14 -11.70
CA ILE A 123 0.65 -7.63 -12.79
C ILE A 123 1.15 -9.05 -12.46
N THR A 124 1.61 -9.29 -11.22
CA THR A 124 2.04 -10.62 -10.77
C THR A 124 0.94 -11.66 -10.97
N ALA A 125 -0.30 -11.31 -10.65
CA ALA A 125 -1.47 -12.18 -10.82
C ALA A 125 -1.82 -12.40 -12.31
N GLN A 126 -1.79 -11.36 -13.13
CA GLN A 126 -2.02 -11.47 -14.58
C GLN A 126 -0.99 -12.37 -15.26
N ASN A 127 0.28 -12.29 -14.87
CA ASN A 127 1.34 -13.15 -15.39
C ASN A 127 1.11 -14.64 -15.08
N GLN A 128 0.22 -14.93 -14.13
CA GLN A 128 -0.18 -16.29 -13.74
C GLN A 128 -1.61 -16.64 -14.16
N GLY A 129 -2.20 -15.85 -15.08
CA GLY A 129 -3.47 -16.15 -15.73
C GLY A 129 -4.72 -15.64 -15.01
N LEU A 130 -4.57 -14.85 -13.95
CA LEU A 130 -5.69 -14.23 -13.24
C LEU A 130 -6.11 -12.92 -13.91
N LYS A 131 -7.38 -12.56 -13.75
CA LYS A 131 -7.94 -11.32 -14.25
C LYS A 131 -8.04 -10.29 -13.14
N THR A 132 -7.45 -9.09 -13.35
CA THR A 132 -7.26 -8.12 -12.28
C THR A 132 -7.80 -6.74 -12.63
N GLY A 133 -8.28 -6.01 -11.61
CA GLY A 133 -8.81 -4.67 -11.72
C GLY A 133 -8.24 -3.72 -10.67
N SER A 134 -8.22 -2.43 -11.00
CA SER A 134 -7.87 -1.36 -10.08
C SER A 134 -8.87 -0.22 -10.19
N PHE A 135 -9.49 0.11 -9.06
CA PHE A 135 -10.46 1.20 -8.96
C PHE A 135 -9.88 2.28 -8.05
N PHE A 136 -9.45 3.40 -8.63
CA PHE A 136 -8.82 4.55 -7.99
C PHE A 136 -7.48 4.28 -7.28
N PHE A 137 -7.05 3.05 -7.15
CA PHE A 137 -5.88 2.68 -6.33
C PHE A 137 -4.58 3.28 -6.89
N PRO A 138 -3.72 3.91 -6.04
CA PRO A 138 -2.47 4.52 -6.45
C PRO A 138 -1.56 3.54 -7.20
N GLY A 139 -1.03 3.97 -8.35
CA GLY A 139 -0.23 3.13 -9.24
C GLY A 139 -1.01 2.22 -10.19
N GLY A 140 -2.34 2.06 -10.01
CA GLY A 140 -3.15 1.17 -10.85
C GLY A 140 -3.27 1.61 -12.31
N ALA A 141 -3.09 2.89 -12.60
CA ALA A 141 -3.13 3.42 -13.96
C ALA A 141 -1.79 3.39 -14.71
N ALA A 142 -0.71 3.01 -14.03
CA ALA A 142 0.62 2.96 -14.61
C ALA A 142 0.82 1.67 -15.44
N ASN A 143 1.77 1.74 -16.35
CA ASN A 143 2.25 0.61 -17.13
C ASN A 143 3.53 0.08 -16.51
N TYR A 144 3.65 -1.24 -16.37
CA TYR A 144 4.78 -1.94 -15.75
C TYR A 144 5.43 -2.86 -16.78
N SER A 145 6.60 -2.45 -17.31
CA SER A 145 7.33 -3.20 -18.33
C SER A 145 6.45 -3.55 -19.54
N GLY A 146 5.62 -2.61 -19.97
CA GLY A 146 4.72 -2.78 -21.12
C GLY A 146 3.36 -3.40 -20.78
N GLN A 147 3.10 -3.74 -19.52
CA GLN A 147 1.83 -4.35 -19.08
C GLN A 147 1.00 -3.38 -18.23
N SER A 148 -0.29 -3.36 -18.46
CA SER A 148 -1.27 -2.62 -17.65
C SER A 148 -2.25 -3.59 -17.01
N VAL A 149 -2.86 -3.18 -15.89
CA VAL A 149 -3.97 -3.92 -15.29
C VAL A 149 -5.10 -4.14 -16.30
N ASN A 150 -5.81 -5.28 -16.25
CA ASN A 150 -6.85 -5.60 -17.23
C ASN A 150 -7.98 -4.56 -17.28
N ARG A 151 -8.31 -3.96 -16.14
CA ARG A 151 -9.28 -2.88 -16.05
C ARG A 151 -8.86 -1.86 -15.01
N VAL A 152 -8.93 -0.58 -15.36
CA VAL A 152 -8.62 0.51 -14.45
C VAL A 152 -9.71 1.59 -14.53
N VAL A 153 -10.08 2.10 -13.35
CA VAL A 153 -10.78 3.38 -13.21
C VAL A 153 -9.85 4.30 -12.44
N VAL A 154 -9.58 5.47 -13.00
CA VAL A 154 -8.67 6.46 -12.42
C VAL A 154 -9.49 7.55 -11.76
N GLU A 155 -9.10 7.94 -10.56
CA GLU A 155 -9.73 9.07 -9.87
C GLU A 155 -9.61 10.35 -10.72
N GLU A 156 -10.74 10.96 -11.03
CA GLU A 156 -10.79 12.23 -11.75
C GLU A 156 -10.71 13.39 -10.76
N THR A 157 -10.08 14.48 -11.19
CA THR A 157 -10.02 15.71 -10.38
C THR A 157 -11.42 16.29 -10.22
N GLY A 158 -11.89 16.43 -8.97
CA GLY A 158 -13.16 17.04 -8.64
C GLY A 158 -14.28 16.10 -8.17
N LEU A 159 -13.98 14.80 -8.01
CA LEU A 159 -14.88 13.90 -7.28
C LEU A 159 -15.01 14.34 -5.82
N GLN A 160 -16.23 14.24 -5.26
CA GLN A 160 -16.45 14.46 -3.83
C GLN A 160 -16.13 13.18 -3.09
N ASP A 161 -14.98 13.15 -2.41
CA ASP A 161 -14.50 11.95 -1.71
C ASP A 161 -15.39 11.53 -0.54
N ASP A 162 -16.36 12.35 -0.12
CA ASP A 162 -17.32 12.12 0.98
C ASP A 162 -18.74 11.76 0.51
N ASN A 163 -18.94 11.48 -0.77
CA ASN A 163 -20.27 11.13 -1.31
C ASN A 163 -20.59 9.65 -1.07
N GLU A 164 -21.36 9.36 -0.02
CA GLU A 164 -21.75 7.99 0.35
C GLU A 164 -22.49 7.23 -0.75
N THR A 165 -23.34 7.91 -1.53
CA THR A 165 -24.04 7.28 -2.66
C THR A 165 -23.09 6.85 -3.76
N GLU A 166 -22.09 7.68 -4.05
CA GLU A 166 -21.04 7.34 -5.01
C GLU A 166 -20.18 6.16 -4.52
N TRP A 167 -19.84 6.11 -3.24
CA TRP A 167 -19.12 4.98 -2.65
C TRP A 167 -19.88 3.67 -2.82
N GLN A 168 -21.20 3.67 -2.60
CA GLN A 168 -22.05 2.50 -2.82
C GLN A 168 -22.06 2.09 -4.30
N GLN A 169 -22.15 3.05 -5.23
CA GLN A 169 -22.09 2.79 -6.68
C GLN A 169 -20.72 2.21 -7.10
N ASN A 170 -19.64 2.67 -6.50
CA ASN A 170 -18.30 2.14 -6.73
C ASN A 170 -18.18 0.69 -6.25
N ILE A 171 -18.75 0.37 -5.07
CA ILE A 171 -18.87 -1.00 -4.58
C ILE A 171 -19.67 -1.88 -5.55
N ASP A 172 -20.85 -1.46 -5.98
CA ASP A 172 -21.66 -2.21 -6.94
C ASP A 172 -20.92 -2.44 -8.27
N THR A 173 -20.18 -1.44 -8.73
CA THR A 173 -19.34 -1.55 -9.93
C THR A 173 -18.26 -2.61 -9.75
N VAL A 174 -17.51 -2.56 -8.66
CA VAL A 174 -16.44 -3.52 -8.36
C VAL A 174 -17.00 -4.93 -8.19
N LEU A 175 -18.10 -5.12 -7.46
CA LEU A 175 -18.75 -6.42 -7.30
C LEU A 175 -19.26 -6.98 -8.63
N SER A 176 -19.71 -6.10 -9.54
CA SER A 176 -20.11 -6.50 -10.88
C SER A 176 -18.95 -7.06 -11.72
N TRP A 177 -17.71 -6.60 -11.49
CA TRP A 177 -16.56 -7.17 -12.15
C TRP A 177 -16.30 -8.63 -11.71
N PHE A 178 -16.53 -8.95 -10.44
CA PHE A 178 -16.43 -10.33 -9.96
C PHE A 178 -17.55 -11.22 -10.48
N THR A 179 -18.79 -10.74 -10.50
CA THR A 179 -19.97 -11.55 -10.83
C THR A 179 -20.23 -11.69 -12.33
N LYS A 180 -20.00 -10.63 -13.12
CA LYS A 180 -20.36 -10.57 -14.54
C LYS A 180 -19.17 -10.75 -15.46
N GLU A 181 -17.96 -10.41 -15.00
CA GLU A 181 -16.77 -10.36 -15.84
C GLU A 181 -15.69 -11.34 -15.37
N ASP A 182 -15.94 -12.10 -14.31
CA ASP A 182 -15.05 -13.13 -13.73
C ASP A 182 -13.66 -12.62 -13.38
N PHE A 183 -13.58 -11.44 -12.72
CA PHE A 183 -12.33 -10.97 -12.13
C PHE A 183 -11.95 -11.82 -10.92
N ASP A 184 -10.64 -12.00 -10.71
CA ASP A 184 -10.06 -12.76 -9.60
C ASP A 184 -9.57 -11.83 -8.48
N PHE A 185 -9.04 -10.67 -8.85
CA PHE A 185 -8.46 -9.70 -7.92
C PHE A 185 -8.83 -8.27 -8.32
N VAL A 186 -9.32 -7.48 -7.36
CA VAL A 186 -9.62 -6.06 -7.55
C VAL A 186 -9.13 -5.26 -6.35
N THR A 187 -8.60 -4.06 -6.60
CA THR A 187 -8.33 -3.04 -5.58
C THR A 187 -9.31 -1.90 -5.70
N LEU A 188 -9.75 -1.35 -4.55
CA LEU A 188 -10.63 -0.20 -4.43
C LEU A 188 -10.03 0.79 -3.42
N TYR A 189 -10.01 2.08 -3.76
CA TYR A 189 -9.45 3.13 -2.92
C TYR A 189 -10.48 4.23 -2.67
N TYR A 190 -10.45 4.78 -1.46
CA TYR A 190 -11.20 5.95 -1.03
C TYR A 190 -10.26 6.95 -0.36
N GLY A 191 -10.38 8.25 -0.72
CA GLY A 191 -9.52 9.33 -0.22
C GLY A 191 -9.86 9.83 1.18
N GLU A 192 -10.83 9.21 1.86
CA GLU A 192 -11.21 9.54 3.24
C GLU A 192 -10.81 8.41 4.21
N PRO A 193 -10.48 8.76 5.46
CA PRO A 193 -10.62 10.05 6.16
C PRO A 193 -9.45 11.04 6.01
N ASP A 194 -8.51 10.84 5.08
CA ASP A 194 -7.32 11.67 4.90
C ASP A 194 -7.66 13.13 4.58
N ASN A 195 -8.57 13.36 3.61
CA ASN A 195 -8.94 14.72 3.21
C ASN A 195 -9.55 15.52 4.36
N VAL A 196 -10.45 14.92 5.15
CA VAL A 196 -11.00 15.59 6.33
C VAL A 196 -9.93 15.77 7.40
N GLY A 197 -9.01 14.83 7.55
CA GLY A 197 -7.85 14.91 8.45
C GLY A 197 -6.98 16.12 8.14
N HIS A 198 -6.59 16.31 6.90
CA HIS A 198 -5.83 17.47 6.44
C HIS A 198 -6.60 18.80 6.65
N ALA A 199 -7.85 18.83 6.24
CA ALA A 199 -8.65 20.06 6.27
C ALA A 199 -9.06 20.50 7.68
N LYS A 200 -9.34 19.57 8.58
CA LYS A 200 -9.96 19.83 9.87
C LYS A 200 -9.12 19.39 11.07
N GLY A 201 -8.24 18.43 10.89
CA GLY A 201 -7.47 17.74 11.92
C GLY A 201 -8.11 16.45 12.41
N PRO A 202 -7.31 15.53 12.97
CA PRO A 202 -7.78 14.18 13.36
C PRO A 202 -8.79 14.21 14.52
N ASP A 203 -8.79 15.24 15.35
CA ASP A 203 -9.67 15.36 16.53
C ASP A 203 -10.99 16.07 16.23
N HIS A 204 -11.18 16.57 14.99
CA HIS A 204 -12.37 17.32 14.62
C HIS A 204 -13.62 16.43 14.54
N PRO A 205 -14.83 16.93 14.94
CA PRO A 205 -16.07 16.15 14.83
C PRO A 205 -16.38 15.63 13.41
N ASP A 206 -15.99 16.36 12.36
CA ASP A 206 -16.20 15.93 10.97
C ASP A 206 -15.47 14.61 10.67
N ARG A 207 -14.27 14.36 11.25
CA ARG A 207 -13.58 13.09 11.15
C ARG A 207 -14.46 11.95 11.69
N LYS A 208 -15.13 12.16 12.84
CA LYS A 208 -16.06 11.15 13.40
C LYS A 208 -17.24 10.90 12.47
N THR A 209 -17.72 11.94 11.79
CA THR A 209 -18.81 11.80 10.81
C THR A 209 -18.38 10.95 9.62
N ILE A 210 -17.19 11.18 9.09
CA ILE A 210 -16.63 10.35 8.00
C ILE A 210 -16.40 8.90 8.43
N ILE A 211 -15.90 8.64 9.66
CA ILE A 211 -15.74 7.27 10.15
C ILE A 211 -17.09 6.53 10.23
N LYS A 212 -18.17 7.21 10.67
CA LYS A 212 -19.51 6.63 10.65
C LYS A 212 -20.01 6.35 9.21
N GLN A 213 -19.64 7.19 8.26
CA GLN A 213 -19.95 6.97 6.84
C GLN A 213 -19.19 5.76 6.29
N ILE A 214 -17.90 5.62 6.62
CA ILE A 214 -17.11 4.45 6.27
C ILE A 214 -17.73 3.19 6.88
N ASP A 215 -18.14 3.24 8.14
CA ASP A 215 -18.79 2.11 8.80
C ASP A 215 -20.09 1.68 8.07
N ARG A 216 -20.97 2.62 7.70
CA ARG A 216 -22.18 2.33 6.90
C ARG A 216 -21.83 1.76 5.52
N THR A 217 -20.77 2.29 4.90
CA THR A 217 -20.27 1.79 3.60
C THR A 217 -19.80 0.33 3.70
N ILE A 218 -19.12 -0.03 4.81
CA ILE A 218 -18.76 -1.41 5.10
C ILE A 218 -20.01 -2.28 5.33
N GLY A 219 -21.03 -1.76 5.99
CA GLY A 219 -22.32 -2.43 6.12
C GLY A 219 -22.95 -2.72 4.76
N TYR A 220 -23.01 -1.71 3.89
CA TYR A 220 -23.49 -1.85 2.51
C TYR A 220 -22.69 -2.89 1.72
N LEU A 221 -21.34 -2.86 1.81
CA LEU A 221 -20.49 -3.84 1.14
C LEU A 221 -20.86 -5.27 1.54
N ARG A 222 -21.06 -5.53 2.83
CA ARG A 222 -21.44 -6.87 3.33
C ARG A 222 -22.77 -7.34 2.79
N GLU A 223 -23.77 -6.45 2.78
CA GLU A 223 -25.09 -6.74 2.20
C GLU A 223 -25.00 -7.00 0.69
N ALA A 224 -24.22 -6.19 -0.02
CA ALA A 224 -24.01 -6.36 -1.45
C ALA A 224 -23.30 -7.68 -1.79
N ILE A 225 -22.27 -8.07 -1.02
CA ILE A 225 -21.59 -9.39 -1.17
C ILE A 225 -22.59 -10.54 -1.02
N GLN A 226 -23.48 -10.47 -0.04
CA GLN A 226 -24.52 -11.48 0.17
C GLN A 226 -25.55 -11.47 -0.96
N ARG A 227 -26.06 -10.30 -1.33
CA ARG A 227 -27.04 -10.10 -2.42
C ARG A 227 -26.52 -10.68 -3.74
N ASP A 228 -25.22 -10.49 -4.02
CA ASP A 228 -24.59 -10.87 -5.27
C ASP A 228 -24.02 -12.30 -5.25
N GLY A 229 -24.26 -13.06 -4.17
CA GLY A 229 -23.87 -14.49 -4.04
C GLY A 229 -22.37 -14.72 -3.91
N LEU A 230 -21.60 -13.73 -3.43
CA LEU A 230 -20.15 -13.79 -3.31
C LEU A 230 -19.62 -14.26 -1.93
N THR A 231 -20.50 -14.52 -0.98
CA THR A 231 -20.14 -14.81 0.44
C THR A 231 -19.14 -15.96 0.57
N GLU A 232 -19.30 -17.03 -0.25
CA GLU A 232 -18.52 -18.26 -0.12
C GLU A 232 -17.27 -18.28 -1.01
N ASN A 233 -17.03 -17.22 -1.80
CA ASN A 233 -15.95 -17.20 -2.78
C ASN A 233 -15.19 -15.88 -2.90
N LEU A 234 -15.49 -14.88 -2.04
CA LEU A 234 -14.80 -13.59 -2.04
C LEU A 234 -14.17 -13.29 -0.68
N ASN A 235 -12.87 -13.13 -0.67
CA ASN A 235 -12.12 -12.61 0.47
C ASN A 235 -12.02 -11.09 0.37
N ILE A 236 -12.09 -10.42 1.52
CA ILE A 236 -11.96 -8.98 1.64
C ILE A 236 -10.80 -8.65 2.58
N ILE A 237 -9.94 -7.73 2.16
CA ILE A 237 -8.97 -7.05 3.03
C ILE A 237 -9.33 -5.57 3.03
N ILE A 238 -9.47 -4.98 4.22
CA ILE A 238 -9.63 -3.54 4.44
C ILE A 238 -8.39 -3.06 5.16
N THR A 239 -7.70 -2.08 4.58
CA THR A 239 -6.46 -1.52 5.11
C THR A 239 -6.43 -0.01 4.92
N SER A 240 -5.34 0.61 5.32
CA SER A 240 -5.02 2.01 5.04
C SER A 240 -3.49 2.14 4.91
N ASP A 241 -3.06 3.23 4.40
CA ASP A 241 -1.67 3.52 4.05
C ASP A 241 -0.87 4.19 5.16
N HIS A 242 -1.48 5.10 5.93
CA HIS A 242 -0.92 5.81 7.08
C HIS A 242 -2.01 6.32 8.01
N GLY A 243 -1.60 6.88 9.14
CA GLY A 243 -2.49 7.59 10.03
C GLY A 243 -2.46 9.11 9.78
N MET A 244 -2.76 9.89 10.83
CA MET A 244 -2.89 11.35 10.79
C MET A 244 -2.60 11.94 12.17
N THR A 245 -1.85 13.05 12.25
CA THR A 245 -1.64 13.79 13.49
C THR A 245 -2.05 15.24 13.38
N THR A 246 -2.30 15.89 14.52
CA THR A 246 -2.62 17.31 14.57
C THR A 246 -1.37 18.15 14.29
N VAL A 247 -1.46 19.08 13.35
CA VAL A 247 -0.37 20.02 13.06
C VAL A 247 -0.30 21.11 14.13
N LYS A 248 0.85 21.20 14.77
CA LYS A 248 1.16 22.21 15.78
C LYS A 248 1.50 23.55 15.10
N LYS A 249 0.77 24.60 15.46
CA LYS A 249 0.91 25.94 14.85
C LYS A 249 1.03 27.03 15.89
N ARG A 250 1.49 28.22 15.46
CA ARG A 250 1.42 29.43 16.27
C ARG A 250 -0.01 29.74 16.72
N PRO A 251 -0.20 30.24 17.93
CA PRO A 251 0.83 30.71 18.90
C PRO A 251 1.36 29.60 19.81
N LEU A 252 0.91 28.34 19.69
CA LEU A 252 1.26 27.26 20.60
C LEU A 252 2.73 26.81 20.46
N VAL A 253 3.28 26.87 19.25
CA VAL A 253 4.66 26.47 18.95
C VAL A 253 5.28 27.41 17.90
N ASP A 254 6.61 27.48 17.87
CA ASP A 254 7.32 28.05 16.74
C ASP A 254 7.45 26.99 15.63
N GLU A 255 6.89 27.29 14.46
CA GLU A 255 6.95 26.40 13.30
C GLU A 255 8.36 26.34 12.72
N ILE A 256 8.73 25.18 12.18
CA ILE A 256 10.03 24.98 11.53
C ILE A 256 10.04 25.75 10.21
N ILE A 257 10.94 26.72 10.09
CA ILE A 257 11.22 27.45 8.85
C ILE A 257 12.72 27.30 8.57
N LEU A 258 13.07 26.44 7.62
CA LEU A 258 14.45 26.02 7.41
C LEU A 258 15.35 27.16 6.91
N SER A 259 14.80 28.18 6.24
CA SER A 259 15.59 29.35 5.81
C SER A 259 16.16 30.19 6.97
N LYS A 260 15.70 30.00 8.21
CA LYS A 260 16.33 30.57 9.39
C LYS A 260 17.69 29.97 9.72
N TYR A 261 17.93 28.75 9.29
CA TYR A 261 19.12 27.95 9.58
C TYR A 261 19.98 27.75 8.33
N LEU A 262 19.35 27.67 7.15
CA LEU A 262 19.97 27.28 5.90
C LEU A 262 19.83 28.36 4.83
N ASN A 263 20.95 28.81 4.25
CA ASN A 263 20.93 29.66 3.07
C ASN A 263 20.70 28.84 1.80
N PHE A 264 19.44 28.69 1.41
CA PHE A 264 19.02 27.90 0.25
C PHE A 264 19.71 28.36 -1.04
N PHE A 265 19.82 29.67 -1.25
CA PHE A 265 20.43 30.21 -2.48
C PHE A 265 21.90 29.80 -2.64
N ASN A 266 22.68 29.81 -1.57
CA ASN A 266 24.11 29.52 -1.63
C ASN A 266 24.45 28.04 -1.48
N LEU A 267 23.62 27.24 -0.80
CA LEU A 267 23.97 25.92 -0.33
C LEU A 267 23.16 24.80 -0.96
N VAL A 268 21.93 25.07 -1.41
CA VAL A 268 21.00 24.03 -1.90
C VAL A 268 20.94 24.06 -3.42
N TYR A 269 21.03 22.88 -4.02
CA TYR A 269 20.83 22.66 -5.45
C TYR A 269 19.36 22.31 -5.73
N PHE A 270 18.79 21.34 -4.98
CA PHE A 270 17.40 20.91 -5.11
C PHE A 270 16.81 20.64 -3.72
N GLU A 271 15.51 20.88 -3.56
CA GLU A 271 14.76 20.62 -2.32
C GLU A 271 13.40 20.03 -2.61
N LEU A 272 12.94 19.11 -1.76
CA LEU A 272 11.59 18.57 -1.69
C LEU A 272 11.13 18.66 -0.25
N LEU A 273 10.45 19.76 0.10
CA LEU A 273 10.08 20.17 1.46
C LEU A 273 8.60 20.59 1.50
N ASP A 274 7.80 20.09 0.59
CA ASP A 274 6.44 20.58 0.33
C ASP A 274 5.37 19.66 0.94
N TYR A 275 5.77 18.71 1.83
CA TYR A 275 4.87 17.70 2.37
C TYR A 275 5.17 17.36 3.83
N GLY A 276 4.25 17.70 4.75
CA GLY A 276 4.20 17.19 6.11
C GLY A 276 5.50 17.26 6.89
N GLY A 277 5.81 16.16 7.57
CA GLY A 277 7.00 16.03 8.41
C GLY A 277 8.26 15.52 7.71
N PHE A 278 8.21 15.14 6.43
CA PHE A 278 9.32 14.54 5.69
C PHE A 278 9.85 15.48 4.61
N GLY A 279 11.17 15.50 4.42
CA GLY A 279 11.78 16.27 3.34
C GLY A 279 13.13 15.76 2.89
N MET A 280 13.52 16.14 1.68
CA MET A 280 14.79 15.77 1.07
C MET A 280 15.49 16.99 0.46
N ILE A 281 16.80 17.06 0.59
CA ILE A 281 17.61 18.19 0.12
C ILE A 281 18.84 17.64 -0.62
N THR A 282 19.10 18.20 -1.81
CA THR A 282 20.35 18.02 -2.53
C THR A 282 21.20 19.27 -2.33
N PRO A 283 22.31 19.17 -1.61
CA PRO A 283 23.28 20.27 -1.50
C PRO A 283 23.97 20.59 -2.83
N LYS A 284 24.44 21.81 -2.99
CA LYS A 284 25.41 22.13 -4.06
C LYS A 284 26.70 21.35 -3.84
N LYS A 285 27.41 21.07 -4.92
CA LYS A 285 28.68 20.29 -4.90
C LYS A 285 29.64 20.81 -3.82
N GLY A 286 30.06 19.93 -2.93
CA GLY A 286 30.98 20.21 -1.82
C GLY A 286 30.35 20.99 -0.66
N LYS A 287 29.01 21.11 -0.61
CA LYS A 287 28.28 21.80 0.47
C LYS A 287 27.51 20.88 1.42
N GLU A 288 27.63 19.57 1.25
CA GLU A 288 26.83 18.61 1.99
C GLU A 288 27.00 18.73 3.50
N GLN A 289 28.25 18.71 3.99
CA GLN A 289 28.52 18.86 5.44
C GLN A 289 28.01 20.21 5.98
N GLN A 290 28.16 21.28 5.19
CA GLN A 290 27.70 22.60 5.60
C GLN A 290 26.16 22.67 5.70
N VAL A 291 25.43 21.98 4.79
CA VAL A 291 23.96 21.88 4.85
C VAL A 291 23.54 21.04 6.04
N TYR A 292 24.17 19.88 6.26
CA TYR A 292 23.92 19.03 7.40
C TYR A 292 24.08 19.75 8.73
N ASP A 293 25.25 20.40 8.96
CA ASP A 293 25.55 21.14 10.19
C ASP A 293 24.61 22.33 10.43
N ALA A 294 24.12 22.94 9.35
CA ALA A 294 23.16 24.03 9.44
C ALA A 294 21.78 23.55 9.89
N LEU A 295 21.30 22.46 9.31
CA LEU A 295 19.98 21.85 9.62
C LEU A 295 19.94 21.22 11.01
N MET A 296 21.05 20.65 11.49
CA MET A 296 21.18 20.12 12.85
C MET A 296 20.93 21.15 13.95
N LYS A 297 20.91 22.45 13.62
CA LYS A 297 20.56 23.53 14.55
C LYS A 297 19.07 23.82 14.63
N ALA A 298 18.29 23.30 13.72
CA ALA A 298 16.85 23.47 13.73
C ALA A 298 16.22 22.60 14.83
N PRO A 299 15.37 23.18 15.68
CA PRO A 299 14.67 22.40 16.71
C PRO A 299 13.59 21.52 16.07
N ASN A 300 13.19 20.45 16.76
CA ASN A 300 12.12 19.53 16.35
C ASN A 300 12.36 18.93 14.95
N LEU A 301 13.62 18.67 14.61
CA LEU A 301 14.05 18.18 13.32
C LEU A 301 15.20 17.15 13.50
N THR A 302 15.00 15.97 13.00
CA THR A 302 16.06 14.97 12.85
C THR A 302 16.61 15.04 11.43
N VAL A 303 17.92 15.10 11.31
CA VAL A 303 18.63 15.22 10.03
C VAL A 303 19.52 14.01 9.81
N TYR A 304 19.39 13.37 8.66
CA TYR A 304 20.23 12.26 8.25
C TYR A 304 20.99 12.60 6.98
N LYS A 305 22.22 12.15 6.87
CA LYS A 305 22.79 11.88 5.55
C LYS A 305 22.23 10.56 5.04
N LYS A 306 22.06 10.43 3.74
CA LYS A 306 21.49 9.23 3.13
C LYS A 306 22.25 7.96 3.54
N GLU A 307 23.58 8.01 3.56
CA GLU A 307 24.45 6.91 3.96
C GLU A 307 24.38 6.54 5.44
N ASP A 308 23.94 7.46 6.30
CA ASP A 308 23.82 7.28 7.75
C ASP A 308 22.38 6.94 8.19
N MET A 309 21.45 6.74 7.24
CA MET A 309 20.07 6.35 7.57
C MET A 309 20.06 4.99 8.28
N PRO A 310 19.31 4.85 9.39
CA PRO A 310 19.10 3.56 10.03
C PRO A 310 18.52 2.52 9.06
N GLU A 311 19.05 1.29 9.10
CA GLU A 311 18.66 0.22 8.16
C GLU A 311 17.15 -0.10 8.22
N ASN A 312 16.53 0.00 9.39
CA ASN A 312 15.11 -0.27 9.58
C ASN A 312 14.17 0.73 8.87
N PHE A 313 14.68 1.83 8.35
CA PHE A 313 13.91 2.74 7.49
C PHE A 313 13.72 2.20 6.07
N HIS A 314 14.63 1.36 5.61
CA HIS A 314 14.61 0.80 4.25
C HIS A 314 14.47 1.87 3.15
N LEU A 315 15.28 2.92 3.25
CA LEU A 315 15.25 4.09 2.35
C LEU A 315 16.56 4.34 1.61
N SER A 316 17.70 4.01 2.23
CA SER A 316 19.01 4.55 1.84
C SER A 316 19.51 4.05 0.49
N LYS A 317 19.07 2.88 0.01
CA LYS A 317 19.62 2.24 -1.20
C LYS A 317 19.06 2.77 -2.50
N ASN A 318 17.99 3.56 -2.48
CA ASN A 318 17.37 4.05 -3.71
C ASN A 318 18.02 5.35 -4.20
N ASP A 319 18.32 5.43 -5.51
CA ASP A 319 18.97 6.60 -6.12
C ASP A 319 18.08 7.86 -6.16
N ARG A 320 16.75 7.71 -6.01
CA ARG A 320 15.83 8.84 -5.88
C ARG A 320 15.92 9.53 -4.52
N MET A 321 16.43 8.83 -3.49
CA MET A 321 16.68 9.45 -2.19
C MET A 321 17.82 10.47 -2.28
N GLN A 322 17.55 11.70 -1.83
CA GLN A 322 18.52 12.79 -1.89
C GLN A 322 19.57 12.68 -0.76
N PRO A 323 20.75 13.32 -0.90
CA PRO A 323 21.85 13.19 0.05
C PRO A 323 21.51 13.56 1.51
N ILE A 324 20.63 14.54 1.71
CA ILE A 324 20.17 14.94 3.05
C ILE A 324 18.67 14.68 3.18
N ILE A 325 18.30 13.97 4.23
CA ILE A 325 16.94 13.61 4.58
C ILE A 325 16.60 14.29 5.92
N VAL A 326 15.42 14.88 6.00
CA VAL A 326 14.95 15.55 7.22
C VAL A 326 13.58 15.00 7.61
N ILE A 327 13.42 14.71 8.90
CA ILE A 327 12.18 14.23 9.50
C ILE A 327 11.87 15.13 10.70
N ALA A 328 10.73 15.79 10.66
CA ALA A 328 10.27 16.62 11.75
C ALA A 328 9.68 15.77 12.89
N ASP A 329 9.76 16.28 14.11
CA ASP A 329 9.05 15.69 15.25
C ASP A 329 7.54 15.73 15.02
N LEU A 330 6.81 14.79 15.61
CA LEU A 330 5.38 14.60 15.43
C LEU A 330 4.58 15.90 15.56
N GLY A 331 3.86 16.24 14.51
CA GLY A 331 3.02 17.43 14.42
C GLY A 331 3.73 18.72 13.97
N PHE A 332 5.04 18.70 13.71
CA PHE A 332 5.76 19.82 13.15
C PHE A 332 5.92 19.70 11.64
N ASN A 333 5.23 20.55 10.87
CA ASN A 333 5.41 20.55 9.42
C ASN A 333 6.68 21.31 9.01
N LEU A 334 7.33 20.81 7.96
CA LEU A 334 8.50 21.46 7.36
C LEU A 334 8.06 22.63 6.48
N ASN A 335 8.73 23.77 6.65
CA ASN A 335 8.58 24.91 5.76
C ASN A 335 9.96 25.33 5.24
N SER A 336 10.11 25.50 3.93
CA SER A 336 11.40 25.86 3.35
C SER A 336 11.80 27.32 3.65
N ARG A 337 11.08 28.30 3.12
CA ARG A 337 11.40 29.73 3.23
C ARG A 337 10.37 30.53 3.99
N PHE A 338 9.11 30.16 3.90
CA PHE A 338 7.98 30.78 4.59
C PHE A 338 6.87 29.75 4.78
N ILE A 339 5.94 30.03 5.67
CA ILE A 339 4.83 29.14 5.94
C ILE A 339 3.84 29.23 4.78
N VAL A 340 3.70 28.13 4.03
CA VAL A 340 2.74 28.00 2.92
C VAL A 340 1.58 27.09 3.30
N TYR A 341 1.83 26.13 4.19
CA TYR A 341 0.93 25.05 4.51
C TYR A 341 -0.12 25.47 5.54
N VAL A 342 -1.38 25.22 5.20
CA VAL A 342 -2.53 25.54 6.06
C VAL A 342 -3.20 24.32 6.67
N ASN A 343 -2.70 23.11 6.41
CA ASN A 343 -3.25 21.88 6.94
C ASN A 343 -3.38 21.91 8.46
N LYS A 344 -4.48 21.35 8.98
CA LYS A 344 -4.71 21.19 10.42
C LYS A 344 -4.27 19.82 10.94
N GLY A 345 -4.30 18.81 10.08
CA GLY A 345 -3.70 17.51 10.29
C GLY A 345 -2.72 17.20 9.17
N ASP A 346 -1.74 16.35 9.45
CA ASP A 346 -0.74 15.89 8.47
C ASP A 346 -0.15 14.54 8.84
N HIS A 347 0.59 13.97 7.91
CA HIS A 347 1.31 12.71 8.03
C HIS A 347 2.74 12.86 7.45
N GLY A 348 3.45 11.77 7.15
CA GLY A 348 4.85 11.85 6.71
C GLY A 348 5.83 11.97 7.87
N PHE A 349 5.42 11.60 9.08
CA PHE A 349 6.26 11.53 10.28
C PHE A 349 6.89 10.15 10.44
N HIS A 350 7.65 9.97 11.51
CA HIS A 350 8.33 8.72 11.79
C HIS A 350 7.33 7.56 11.89
N MET A 351 7.65 6.44 11.27
CA MET A 351 6.75 5.26 11.22
C MET A 351 6.45 4.65 12.59
N ASP A 352 7.29 4.88 13.61
CA ASP A 352 7.06 4.37 14.98
C ASP A 352 6.07 5.21 15.78
N GLU A 353 5.74 6.40 15.31
CA GLU A 353 4.70 7.22 15.94
C GLU A 353 3.35 6.54 15.85
N MET A 354 2.64 6.47 16.98
CA MET A 354 1.34 5.79 17.03
C MET A 354 0.31 6.49 16.13
N ASP A 355 0.40 7.80 15.97
CA ASP A 355 -0.46 8.57 15.07
C ASP A 355 -0.28 8.21 13.58
N MET A 356 0.83 7.56 13.23
CA MET A 356 1.09 7.07 11.87
C MET A 356 0.66 5.63 11.64
N LYS A 357 0.36 4.87 12.70
CA LYS A 357 -0.14 3.49 12.58
C LYS A 357 -1.55 3.47 11.98
N THR A 358 -1.87 2.38 11.30
CA THR A 358 -3.10 2.27 10.53
C THR A 358 -3.81 0.94 10.75
N ILE A 359 -4.95 0.74 10.09
CA ILE A 359 -5.83 -0.41 10.29
C ILE A 359 -5.50 -1.58 9.37
N PHE A 360 -5.84 -2.80 9.85
CA PHE A 360 -6.00 -3.99 9.03
C PHE A 360 -7.20 -4.80 9.53
N ARG A 361 -8.11 -5.09 8.61
CA ARG A 361 -9.24 -5.98 8.82
C ARG A 361 -9.39 -6.91 7.63
N ALA A 362 -9.79 -8.15 7.88
CA ALA A 362 -10.02 -9.10 6.80
C ALA A 362 -11.13 -10.08 7.14
N PHE A 363 -11.92 -10.45 6.15
CA PHE A 363 -12.98 -11.45 6.29
C PHE A 363 -13.24 -12.17 4.96
N GLY A 364 -13.90 -13.29 5.02
CA GLY A 364 -14.22 -14.12 3.86
C GLY A 364 -13.91 -15.59 4.13
N PRO A 365 -14.11 -16.46 3.14
CA PRO A 365 -14.06 -17.91 3.32
C PRO A 365 -12.69 -18.46 3.77
N ASP A 366 -11.59 -17.77 3.47
CA ASP A 366 -10.25 -18.23 3.82
C ASP A 366 -9.73 -17.63 5.14
N PHE A 367 -10.44 -16.66 5.74
CA PHE A 367 -10.04 -16.04 6.98
C PHE A 367 -10.66 -16.70 8.22
N LYS A 368 -9.90 -16.77 9.31
CA LYS A 368 -10.41 -17.14 10.63
C LYS A 368 -11.44 -16.12 11.11
N LYS A 369 -12.33 -16.55 11.98
CA LYS A 369 -13.26 -15.68 12.70
C LYS A 369 -12.74 -15.35 14.09
N SER A 370 -13.09 -14.17 14.61
CA SER A 370 -12.70 -13.69 15.93
C SER A 370 -11.19 -13.78 16.18
N TYR A 371 -10.38 -13.50 15.14
CA TYR A 371 -8.93 -13.58 15.24
C TYR A 371 -8.33 -12.18 15.40
N LEU A 372 -7.67 -11.94 16.54
CA LEU A 372 -6.90 -10.72 16.79
C LEU A 372 -5.43 -11.01 16.49
N SER A 373 -4.88 -10.31 15.48
CA SER A 373 -3.47 -10.40 15.14
C SER A 373 -2.64 -9.41 15.93
N GLU A 374 -1.42 -9.79 16.30
CA GLU A 374 -0.42 -8.86 16.76
C GLU A 374 -0.09 -7.84 15.66
N PRO A 375 0.50 -6.68 16.00
CA PRO A 375 0.94 -5.69 15.03
C PRO A 375 1.95 -6.27 14.04
N PHE A 376 1.91 -5.77 12.79
CA PHE A 376 2.86 -6.16 11.75
C PHE A 376 3.06 -5.04 10.73
N ASP A 377 4.10 -5.15 9.91
CA ASP A 377 4.41 -4.15 8.87
C ASP A 377 3.61 -4.40 7.61
N SER A 378 3.14 -3.34 6.94
CA SER A 378 2.28 -3.42 5.76
C SER A 378 2.87 -4.22 4.60
N VAL A 379 4.20 -4.34 4.53
CA VAL A 379 4.93 -5.16 3.54
C VAL A 379 4.50 -6.63 3.56
N HIS A 380 4.02 -7.14 4.71
CA HIS A 380 3.58 -8.53 4.87
C HIS A 380 2.19 -8.81 4.29
N ILE A 381 1.45 -7.80 3.85
CA ILE A 381 0.13 -7.97 3.21
C ILE A 381 0.28 -8.61 1.82
N TYR A 382 1.35 -8.29 1.08
CA TYR A 382 1.56 -8.83 -0.26
C TYR A 382 1.65 -10.37 -0.30
N PRO A 383 2.51 -11.04 0.47
CA PRO A 383 2.54 -12.51 0.46
C PRO A 383 1.25 -13.16 0.97
N LEU A 384 0.49 -12.50 1.87
CA LEU A 384 -0.84 -12.93 2.28
C LEU A 384 -1.81 -12.93 1.09
N MET A 385 -1.83 -11.85 0.29
CA MET A 385 -2.66 -11.74 -0.91
C MET A 385 -2.28 -12.79 -1.96
N CYS A 386 -0.99 -13.02 -2.19
CA CYS A 386 -0.53 -14.09 -3.08
C CYS A 386 -1.02 -15.46 -2.62
N LYS A 387 -0.98 -15.73 -1.30
CA LYS A 387 -1.47 -16.99 -0.72
C LYS A 387 -2.96 -17.17 -0.94
N LEU A 388 -3.78 -16.14 -0.74
CA LEU A 388 -5.22 -16.16 -0.98
C LEU A 388 -5.55 -16.43 -2.46
N LEU A 389 -4.82 -15.81 -3.37
CA LEU A 389 -4.98 -15.98 -4.81
C LEU A 389 -4.32 -17.27 -5.35
N GLN A 390 -3.60 -18.03 -4.50
CA GLN A 390 -2.85 -19.24 -4.85
C GLN A 390 -1.85 -19.01 -6.00
N ILE A 391 -1.17 -17.87 -6.00
CA ILE A 391 -0.13 -17.50 -6.96
C ILE A 391 1.24 -17.45 -6.29
N ASP A 392 2.28 -17.64 -7.08
CA ASP A 392 3.65 -17.47 -6.64
C ASP A 392 3.96 -15.96 -6.52
N PRO A 393 4.48 -15.51 -5.36
CA PRO A 393 4.81 -14.10 -5.18
C PRO A 393 6.02 -13.70 -6.06
N ALA A 394 5.97 -12.50 -6.64
CA ALA A 394 7.18 -11.88 -7.19
C ALA A 394 8.20 -11.62 -6.06
N PRO A 395 9.48 -11.37 -6.38
CA PRO A 395 10.49 -11.03 -5.37
C PRO A 395 10.02 -9.88 -4.47
N ASN A 396 9.95 -10.13 -3.16
CA ASN A 396 9.41 -9.19 -2.18
C ASN A 396 10.15 -9.30 -0.83
N ASN A 397 9.90 -8.35 0.07
CA ASN A 397 10.50 -8.27 1.40
C ASN A 397 9.53 -8.76 2.50
N GLY A 398 8.28 -9.04 2.14
CA GLY A 398 7.28 -9.55 3.07
C GLY A 398 7.51 -11.01 3.45
N SER A 399 6.91 -11.42 4.56
CA SER A 399 6.93 -12.81 5.03
C SER A 399 5.52 -13.29 5.31
N LEU A 400 5.12 -14.40 4.66
CA LEU A 400 3.82 -15.03 4.88
C LEU A 400 3.68 -15.53 6.32
N SER A 401 4.77 -15.99 6.96
CA SER A 401 4.74 -16.51 8.33
C SER A 401 4.21 -15.51 9.38
N VAL A 402 4.26 -14.21 9.07
CA VAL A 402 3.71 -13.16 9.93
C VAL A 402 2.18 -13.13 9.89
N THR A 403 1.59 -13.45 8.75
CA THR A 403 0.15 -13.27 8.48
C THR A 403 -0.60 -14.58 8.25
N GLU A 404 0.07 -15.71 7.97
CA GLU A 404 -0.60 -17.00 7.70
C GLU A 404 -1.46 -17.49 8.86
N GLY A 405 -1.14 -17.08 10.10
CA GLY A 405 -1.94 -17.37 11.28
C GLY A 405 -3.38 -16.86 11.20
N MET A 406 -3.67 -15.90 10.34
CA MET A 406 -5.00 -15.33 10.08
C MET A 406 -5.89 -16.24 9.24
N LEU A 407 -5.29 -17.18 8.49
CA LEU A 407 -6.02 -18.03 7.56
C LEU A 407 -6.56 -19.28 8.26
N VAL A 408 -7.71 -19.75 7.77
CA VAL A 408 -8.19 -21.08 8.14
C VAL A 408 -7.14 -22.10 7.65
N GLN A 409 -6.73 -22.99 8.54
CA GLN A 409 -5.94 -24.12 8.08
C GLN A 409 -6.86 -24.94 7.15
N ASN A 410 -6.57 -24.94 5.86
CA ASN A 410 -7.13 -25.93 4.96
C ASN A 410 -6.60 -27.27 5.48
N GLY A 411 -7.34 -27.89 6.37
CA GLY A 411 -7.25 -29.32 6.60
C GLY A 411 -7.44 -29.91 5.24
N GLY A 412 -6.32 -30.38 4.61
CA GLY A 412 -6.21 -30.63 3.21
C GLY A 412 -7.56 -31.08 2.65
N ARG A 413 -8.08 -30.40 1.64
CA ARG A 413 -8.94 -31.08 0.68
C ARG A 413 -8.07 -32.24 0.18
N ARG A 414 -8.03 -33.34 0.98
CA ARG A 414 -7.66 -34.63 0.49
C ARG A 414 -8.47 -34.76 -0.78
N ASN A 415 -7.78 -34.84 -1.92
CA ASN A 415 -8.34 -35.43 -3.09
C ASN A 415 -9.12 -36.65 -2.56
N GLN A 416 -10.44 -36.55 -2.52
CA GLN A 416 -11.25 -37.70 -2.61
C GLN A 416 -10.97 -38.23 -4.03
N MET A 417 -9.80 -38.87 -4.19
CA MET A 417 -9.69 -39.95 -5.14
C MET A 417 -10.85 -40.84 -4.76
N SER A 418 -11.89 -40.79 -5.59
CA SER A 418 -13.09 -41.54 -5.37
C SER A 418 -12.65 -42.96 -5.06
N LEU A 419 -13.13 -43.57 -3.98
CA LEU A 419 -12.94 -44.97 -3.66
C LEU A 419 -13.28 -45.88 -4.85
N GLY A 420 -13.97 -45.35 -5.87
CA GLY A 420 -14.25 -46.01 -7.14
C GLY A 420 -13.02 -46.36 -7.99
N VAL A 421 -11.91 -45.61 -7.93
CA VAL A 421 -10.71 -45.92 -8.73
C VAL A 421 -9.86 -47.00 -8.06
N LEU A 422 -9.84 -47.07 -6.72
CA LEU A 422 -9.17 -48.15 -6.00
C LEU A 422 -9.91 -49.47 -6.11
N ALA A 423 -11.24 -49.44 -6.14
CA ALA A 423 -12.04 -50.66 -6.40
C ALA A 423 -11.85 -51.25 -7.83
N SER A 424 -11.66 -50.37 -8.83
CA SER A 424 -11.42 -50.80 -10.21
C SER A 424 -10.05 -51.44 -10.42
N ILE A 425 -9.03 -51.01 -9.68
CA ILE A 425 -7.69 -51.61 -9.75
C ILE A 425 -7.66 -52.96 -9.02
N PHE A 426 -8.40 -53.12 -7.92
CA PHE A 426 -8.48 -54.41 -7.20
C PHE A 426 -9.27 -55.48 -7.97
N VAL A 427 -10.28 -55.09 -8.72
CA VAL A 427 -11.05 -56.02 -9.57
C VAL A 427 -10.23 -56.48 -10.78
N TYR A 428 -9.36 -55.61 -11.34
CA TYR A 428 -8.50 -55.99 -12.47
C TYR A 428 -7.38 -56.96 -12.08
N ILE A 429 -6.89 -56.91 -10.84
CA ILE A 429 -5.86 -57.84 -10.35
C ILE A 429 -6.44 -59.23 -10.02
N LEU A 430 -7.73 -59.32 -9.65
CA LEU A 430 -8.41 -60.61 -9.38
C LEU A 430 -8.87 -61.37 -10.64
N PHE A 431 -8.83 -60.74 -11.83
CA PHE A 431 -9.21 -61.38 -13.09
C PHE A 431 -8.00 -61.76 -13.96
N VAL A 432 -6.78 -61.48 -13.55
CA VAL A 432 -5.53 -61.77 -14.31
C VAL A 432 -4.60 -62.75 -13.54
N MET A 433 -5.06 -63.32 -12.42
CA MET A 433 -4.34 -64.43 -11.76
C MET A 433 -5.10 -65.73 -11.91
#